data_9acac581e9e221f2419df3e35e0662af
#
_entry.id   9acac581e9e221f2419df3e35e0662af
#
_cell.length_a   1.000
_cell.length_b   1.000
_cell.length_c   1.000
_cell.angle_alpha   90.00
_cell.angle_beta   90.00
_cell.angle_gamma   90.00
#
_symmetry.space_group_name_H-M   'P 1'
#
loop_
_entity.id
_entity.type
_entity.pdbx_description
1 polymer ?
#
loop_
_entity_poly.entity_id
_entity_poly.type
_entity_poly.pdbx_seq_one_letter_code
_entity_poly.pdbx_strand_id
1 'polypeptide(L)'
;MFKFFNYLLVVMMLAVLWNCSGNSGGKLSGKIIGANGEPLAIAHIHVAEAGGNVFKPLKSVQTNEDGTFTIDLPRAQYLSILVTAPYHEPLELPLARSNDHQSLEIDFQLQGHQYLPEFNRVKITGDWIDFSFAEAPLMNKNEDGTFSLQVPVHADTLAYQLIGLIPNEQSINGTQQDYMVYDGQGDYKSVIKTTDSTVTVTFDPQKLPRFYNRALPTALVKKGNAITQQILDAALMIHRTMMAWNEQRQRYAQLTGTDRGFRFNFSELDSVLNALEKTASSDKVKKYITFQRVLLTQYGMASPDTLLQYLGNNLTMTDPLWSFNPQIMPFVYERTMGVEKALAALEEALPQIESKNTRAFVLIHLGMRAKYMRNNEKVTWVYNQLKEGYEDIPIVKYYIAQFNPEMGISVGKQIPDFKVKNLDTGEEITKESLKGKFVLLDFWATWCAPCISEMPAMHQAYERFKDKNFVILSLSFDRKIEDLYKFRKGQWKMPWLHAYLDNSIRDQIAQKFEVSGIPKPILVSPEGVIVAMEADLRGQNLEKTLSKFIQ
;
A
#
# COMPACT_ATOMS: atom_id res chain seq x y z
N MET A 1 -10.70 5.68 61.41
CA MET A 1 -10.70 4.88 60.17
C MET A 1 -10.53 5.71 58.90
N PHE A 2 -10.56 7.05 58.95
CA PHE A 2 -10.44 7.94 57.76
C PHE A 2 -9.02 8.45 57.45
N LYS A 3 -8.02 8.23 58.31
CA LYS A 3 -6.64 8.67 58.07
C LYS A 3 -5.73 7.64 57.37
N PHE A 4 -6.14 6.38 57.30
CA PHE A 4 -5.37 5.32 56.62
C PHE A 4 -5.69 5.22 55.09
N PHE A 5 -6.83 5.72 54.63
CA PHE A 5 -7.23 5.66 53.23
C PHE A 5 -6.50 6.69 52.34
N ASN A 6 -6.13 7.85 52.90
CA ASN A 6 -5.41 8.89 52.14
C ASN A 6 -3.92 8.56 51.89
N TYR A 7 -3.31 7.71 52.72
CA TYR A 7 -1.92 7.29 52.53
C TYR A 7 -1.79 6.22 51.44
N LEU A 8 -2.79 5.37 51.28
CA LEU A 8 -2.80 4.34 50.22
C LEU A 8 -3.02 4.95 48.84
N LEU A 9 -3.81 6.01 48.72
CA LEU A 9 -4.06 6.70 47.42
C LEU A 9 -2.84 7.53 46.98
N VAL A 10 -2.10 8.13 47.91
CA VAL A 10 -0.87 8.87 47.59
C VAL A 10 0.28 7.92 47.23
N VAL A 11 0.36 6.74 47.83
CA VAL A 11 1.37 5.73 47.48
C VAL A 11 1.04 5.05 46.16
N MET A 12 -0.26 4.84 45.80
CA MET A 12 -0.65 4.36 44.50
C MET A 12 -0.46 5.41 43.38
N MET A 13 -0.69 6.72 43.64
CA MET A 13 -0.35 7.77 42.67
C MET A 13 1.16 7.95 42.48
N LEU A 14 1.96 7.76 43.49
CA LEU A 14 3.44 7.78 43.38
C LEU A 14 3.98 6.51 42.70
N ALA A 15 3.35 5.37 42.88
CA ALA A 15 3.74 4.13 42.17
C ALA A 15 3.38 4.16 40.67
N VAL A 16 2.30 4.87 40.27
CA VAL A 16 1.93 5.08 38.84
C VAL A 16 2.86 6.10 38.17
N LEU A 17 3.40 7.08 38.92
CA LEU A 17 4.39 8.03 38.40
C LEU A 17 5.82 7.46 38.30
N TRP A 18 6.10 6.37 38.98
CA TRP A 18 7.45 5.77 38.98
C TRP A 18 7.64 4.70 37.90
N ASN A 19 6.57 4.24 37.27
CA ASN A 19 6.66 3.24 36.17
C ASN A 19 6.73 3.86 34.76
N CYS A 20 6.71 5.20 34.63
CA CYS A 20 6.84 5.89 33.31
C CYS A 20 8.23 6.45 33.01
N SER A 21 9.24 6.31 33.91
CA SER A 21 10.57 6.94 33.71
C SER A 21 11.66 6.03 33.13
N GLY A 22 11.35 4.79 32.74
CA GLY A 22 12.33 3.77 32.35
C GLY A 22 12.59 3.56 30.86
N ASN A 23 11.83 4.15 29.94
CA ASN A 23 11.88 3.76 28.52
C ASN A 23 11.96 4.91 27.50
N SER A 24 12.34 6.15 27.90
CA SER A 24 12.51 7.23 26.93
C SER A 24 13.81 7.05 26.14
N GLY A 25 13.69 7.04 24.82
CA GLY A 25 14.83 6.99 23.90
C GLY A 25 15.45 8.37 23.61
N GLY A 26 15.31 9.35 24.52
CA GLY A 26 15.72 10.74 24.30
C GLY A 26 14.57 11.64 23.84
N LYS A 27 14.86 12.86 23.40
CA LYS A 27 13.87 13.86 22.99
C LYS A 27 14.20 14.42 21.62
N LEU A 28 13.16 14.78 20.86
CA LEU A 28 13.25 15.66 19.71
C LEU A 28 12.59 16.99 20.10
N SER A 29 13.32 18.08 19.94
CA SER A 29 12.83 19.45 20.13
C SER A 29 13.21 20.32 18.95
N GLY A 30 12.62 21.50 18.84
CA GLY A 30 12.94 22.47 17.78
C GLY A 30 11.79 23.41 17.53
N LYS A 31 11.79 24.00 16.34
CA LYS A 31 10.79 24.95 15.88
C LYS A 31 10.28 24.59 14.51
N ILE A 32 8.98 24.79 14.25
CA ILE A 32 8.37 24.68 12.93
C ILE A 32 8.03 26.08 12.45
N ILE A 33 8.52 26.41 11.25
CA ILE A 33 8.23 27.68 10.56
C ILE A 33 7.56 27.38 9.23
N GLY A 34 6.70 28.27 8.80
CA GLY A 34 6.00 28.20 7.54
C GLY A 34 6.84 28.68 6.35
N ALA A 35 6.23 28.65 5.17
CA ALA A 35 6.86 29.03 3.92
C ALA A 35 7.33 30.49 3.88
N ASN A 36 6.71 31.39 4.63
CA ASN A 36 7.08 32.82 4.74
C ASN A 36 7.98 33.10 5.94
N GLY A 37 8.44 32.05 6.67
CA GLY A 37 9.31 32.18 7.84
C GLY A 37 8.59 32.45 9.17
N GLU A 38 7.26 32.48 9.18
CA GLU A 38 6.43 32.64 10.38
C GLU A 38 6.43 31.36 11.25
N PRO A 39 6.39 31.47 12.57
CA PRO A 39 6.21 30.30 13.44
C PRO A 39 4.79 29.72 13.28
N LEU A 40 4.67 28.41 13.28
CA LEU A 40 3.39 27.70 13.09
C LEU A 40 2.87 27.14 14.42
N ALA A 41 1.83 27.77 14.97
CA ALA A 41 1.26 27.46 16.29
C ALA A 41 0.40 26.19 16.34
N ILE A 42 -0.10 25.68 15.23
CA ILE A 42 -0.96 24.50 15.17
C ILE A 42 -0.38 23.39 14.26
N ALA A 43 0.94 23.42 14.08
CA ALA A 43 1.64 22.33 13.43
C ALA A 43 1.72 21.09 14.34
N HIS A 44 1.80 19.91 13.74
CA HIS A 44 1.97 18.67 14.46
C HIS A 44 3.25 17.97 14.03
N ILE A 45 3.88 17.30 14.99
CA ILE A 45 4.95 16.34 14.74
C ILE A 45 4.47 14.98 15.18
N HIS A 46 4.56 14.03 14.28
CA HIS A 46 4.25 12.63 14.49
C HIS A 46 5.54 11.83 14.40
N VAL A 47 5.73 10.90 15.32
CA VAL A 47 6.88 9.99 15.36
C VAL A 47 6.36 8.57 15.22
N ALA A 48 6.85 7.85 14.21
CA ALA A 48 6.51 6.47 13.92
C ALA A 48 7.77 5.59 13.88
N GLU A 49 7.59 4.27 13.88
CA GLU A 49 8.66 3.34 13.55
C GLU A 49 9.20 3.63 12.15
N ALA A 50 10.47 3.33 11.91
CA ALA A 50 11.07 3.48 10.58
C ALA A 50 10.30 2.66 9.54
N GLY A 51 9.84 3.33 8.47
CA GLY A 51 8.98 2.73 7.44
C GLY A 51 7.58 2.31 7.92
N GLY A 52 7.22 2.68 9.15
CA GLY A 52 5.87 2.48 9.68
C GLY A 52 4.86 3.49 9.12
N ASN A 53 3.59 3.29 9.42
CA ASN A 53 2.55 4.23 9.01
C ASN A 53 2.61 5.51 9.86
N VAL A 54 3.10 6.59 9.28
CA VAL A 54 3.21 7.91 9.96
C VAL A 54 1.86 8.53 10.33
N PHE A 55 0.76 8.07 9.73
CA PHE A 55 -0.61 8.46 10.09
C PHE A 55 -1.17 7.66 11.28
N LYS A 56 -0.44 6.62 11.76
CA LYS A 56 -0.68 5.92 13.02
C LYS A 56 0.56 6.01 13.89
N PRO A 57 0.93 7.22 14.34
CA PRO A 57 2.20 7.44 15.02
C PRO A 57 2.23 6.78 16.39
N LEU A 58 3.45 6.46 16.85
CA LEU A 58 3.71 6.04 18.22
C LEU A 58 3.50 7.21 19.19
N LYS A 59 3.86 8.41 18.77
CA LYS A 59 3.71 9.65 19.51
C LYS A 59 3.42 10.82 18.59
N SER A 60 2.72 11.82 19.15
CA SER A 60 2.37 13.06 18.46
C SER A 60 2.36 14.23 19.42
N VAL A 61 2.77 15.40 18.94
CA VAL A 61 2.68 16.65 19.70
C VAL A 61 2.33 17.81 18.77
N GLN A 62 1.53 18.75 19.27
CA GLN A 62 1.28 20.04 18.62
C GLN A 62 2.30 21.07 19.10
N THR A 63 2.66 22.02 18.22
CA THR A 63 3.53 23.15 18.55
C THR A 63 2.87 24.14 19.53
N ASN A 64 3.71 24.87 20.25
CA ASN A 64 3.31 26.05 21.02
C ASN A 64 3.01 27.24 20.08
N GLU A 65 2.51 28.35 20.64
CA GLU A 65 2.19 29.59 19.88
C GLU A 65 3.39 30.17 19.12
N ASP A 66 4.60 29.98 19.61
CA ASP A 66 5.85 30.42 19.00
C ASP A 66 6.45 29.39 18.01
N GLY A 67 5.72 28.32 17.69
CA GLY A 67 6.12 27.26 16.80
C GLY A 67 7.07 26.24 17.40
N THR A 68 7.42 26.35 18.69
CA THR A 68 8.31 25.39 19.36
C THR A 68 7.58 24.11 19.73
N PHE A 69 8.33 23.01 19.82
CA PHE A 69 7.83 21.72 20.25
C PHE A 69 8.87 20.92 21.02
N THR A 70 8.42 19.93 21.77
CA THR A 70 9.25 18.88 22.38
C THR A 70 8.46 17.59 22.45
N ILE A 71 9.04 16.50 21.97
CA ILE A 71 8.43 15.17 21.97
C ILE A 71 9.45 14.12 22.45
N ASP A 72 9.01 13.19 23.30
CA ASP A 72 9.82 12.04 23.70
C ASP A 72 9.93 11.03 22.55
N LEU A 73 11.14 10.57 22.27
CA LEU A 73 11.40 9.57 21.26
C LEU A 73 11.38 8.16 21.85
N PRO A 74 10.90 7.15 21.11
CA PRO A 74 11.10 5.75 21.47
C PRO A 74 12.57 5.36 21.32
N ARG A 75 12.99 4.26 21.94
CA ARG A 75 14.33 3.69 21.75
C ARG A 75 14.41 3.05 20.36
N ALA A 76 15.05 3.71 19.44
CA ALA A 76 15.34 3.22 18.10
C ALA A 76 16.44 4.07 17.46
N GLN A 77 17.26 3.49 16.61
CA GLN A 77 18.27 4.23 15.85
C GLN A 77 17.69 4.96 14.63
N TYR A 78 16.61 4.41 14.07
CA TYR A 78 15.87 5.00 12.96
C TYR A 78 14.40 5.12 13.33
N LEU A 79 13.80 6.22 12.95
CA LEU A 79 12.37 6.52 13.09
C LEU A 79 11.89 7.22 11.82
N SER A 80 10.60 7.23 11.59
CA SER A 80 9.95 8.12 10.62
C SER A 80 9.30 9.27 11.38
N ILE A 81 9.43 10.49 10.86
CA ILE A 81 8.74 11.67 11.35
C ILE A 81 7.87 12.26 10.25
N LEU A 82 6.67 12.71 10.61
CA LEU A 82 5.80 13.49 9.76
C LEU A 82 5.56 14.84 10.44
N VAL A 83 5.81 15.92 9.71
CA VAL A 83 5.55 17.29 10.15
C VAL A 83 4.42 17.85 9.29
N THR A 84 3.34 18.33 9.92
CA THR A 84 2.17 18.85 9.23
C THR A 84 1.76 20.21 9.80
N ALA A 85 1.19 21.07 8.97
CA ALA A 85 0.58 22.32 9.40
C ALA A 85 -0.53 22.73 8.42
N PRO A 86 -1.55 23.49 8.86
CA PRO A 86 -2.56 24.04 7.97
C PRO A 86 -1.94 24.83 6.81
N TYR A 87 -2.46 24.63 5.60
CA TYR A 87 -2.02 25.31 4.36
C TYR A 87 -0.61 24.94 3.87
N HIS A 88 0.03 23.94 4.48
CA HIS A 88 1.37 23.49 4.10
C HIS A 88 1.36 22.04 3.66
N GLU A 89 2.27 21.70 2.74
CA GLU A 89 2.52 20.32 2.33
C GLU A 89 3.07 19.51 3.52
N PRO A 90 2.56 18.31 3.78
CA PRO A 90 3.12 17.44 4.82
C PRO A 90 4.55 17.03 4.45
N LEU A 91 5.44 17.04 5.44
CA LEU A 91 6.85 16.69 5.28
C LEU A 91 7.18 15.41 6.04
N GLU A 92 7.35 14.31 5.33
CA GLU A 92 7.81 13.05 5.88
C GLU A 92 9.32 12.89 5.71
N LEU A 93 10.03 12.60 6.80
CA LEU A 93 11.48 12.44 6.82
C LEU A 93 11.91 11.25 7.71
N PRO A 94 13.03 10.59 7.39
CA PRO A 94 13.69 9.68 8.29
C PRO A 94 14.38 10.46 9.43
N LEU A 95 14.32 9.94 10.63
CA LEU A 95 15.10 10.43 11.75
C LEU A 95 16.16 9.39 12.12
N ALA A 96 17.42 9.65 11.77
CA ALA A 96 18.53 8.77 12.12
C ALA A 96 19.33 9.35 13.28
N ARG A 97 19.64 8.51 14.26
CA ARG A 97 20.38 8.84 15.47
C ARG A 97 21.68 8.04 15.58
N SER A 98 22.69 8.56 16.26
CA SER A 98 23.94 7.82 16.51
C SER A 98 23.71 6.61 17.42
N ASN A 99 22.77 6.71 18.36
CA ASN A 99 22.30 5.64 19.24
C ASN A 99 20.79 5.78 19.51
N ASP A 100 20.19 4.82 20.19
CA ASP A 100 18.74 4.70 20.42
C ASP A 100 18.17 5.66 21.50
N HIS A 101 19.03 6.44 22.17
CA HIS A 101 18.64 7.42 23.22
C HIS A 101 19.17 8.83 22.97
N GLN A 102 19.73 9.09 21.80
CA GLN A 102 20.20 10.45 21.48
C GLN A 102 19.03 11.42 21.39
N SER A 103 19.14 12.54 22.11
CA SER A 103 18.26 13.70 21.94
C SER A 103 18.75 14.58 20.81
N LEU A 104 17.80 15.18 20.09
CA LEU A 104 18.05 16.02 18.93
C LEU A 104 17.27 17.33 19.05
N GLU A 105 17.81 18.40 18.45
CA GLU A 105 17.10 19.66 18.24
C GLU A 105 17.15 19.98 16.75
N ILE A 106 15.98 20.05 16.11
CA ILE A 106 15.83 20.21 14.65
C ILE A 106 14.76 21.25 14.39
N ASP A 107 15.12 22.29 13.64
CA ASP A 107 14.15 23.25 13.10
C ASP A 107 13.68 22.80 11.73
N PHE A 108 12.36 22.85 11.48
CA PHE A 108 11.73 22.49 10.23
C PHE A 108 11.11 23.73 9.57
N GLN A 109 11.31 23.87 8.27
CA GLN A 109 10.56 24.80 7.44
C GLN A 109 9.67 24.01 6.49
N LEU A 110 8.38 24.30 6.46
CA LEU A 110 7.41 23.65 5.61
C LEU A 110 7.19 24.45 4.31
N GLN A 111 6.89 23.73 3.25
CA GLN A 111 6.48 24.30 1.97
C GLN A 111 4.97 24.57 2.00
N GLY A 112 4.54 25.75 1.55
CA GLY A 112 3.12 26.07 1.41
C GLY A 112 2.46 25.36 0.23
N HIS A 113 1.16 25.09 0.34
CA HIS A 113 0.37 24.55 -0.76
C HIS A 113 0.46 25.39 -2.02
N GLN A 114 0.56 24.75 -3.18
CA GLN A 114 0.44 25.39 -4.47
C GLN A 114 -1.02 25.36 -4.91
N TYR A 115 -1.69 26.49 -4.79
CA TYR A 115 -3.07 26.62 -5.26
C TYR A 115 -3.14 26.69 -6.77
N LEU A 116 -4.25 26.21 -7.33
CA LEU A 116 -4.57 26.40 -8.73
C LEU A 116 -4.67 27.92 -9.06
N PRO A 117 -4.28 28.34 -10.28
CA PRO A 117 -4.33 29.76 -10.67
C PRO A 117 -5.76 30.30 -10.67
N GLU A 118 -6.74 29.46 -10.98
CA GLU A 118 -8.16 29.77 -10.98
C GLU A 118 -8.96 28.63 -10.35
N PHE A 119 -9.99 28.98 -9.57
CA PHE A 119 -10.91 28.03 -8.97
C PHE A 119 -12.22 28.01 -9.76
N ASN A 120 -12.44 26.93 -10.50
CA ASN A 120 -13.63 26.76 -11.35
C ASN A 120 -14.58 25.68 -10.83
N ARG A 121 -14.07 24.72 -10.05
CA ARG A 121 -14.81 23.56 -9.56
C ARG A 121 -14.42 23.25 -8.12
N VAL A 122 -14.83 24.12 -7.21
CA VAL A 122 -14.64 23.89 -5.77
C VAL A 122 -15.72 22.94 -5.28
N LYS A 123 -15.31 21.82 -4.68
CA LYS A 123 -16.20 20.89 -4.00
C LYS A 123 -15.97 20.96 -2.50
N ILE A 124 -16.95 20.51 -1.74
CA ILE A 124 -16.86 20.42 -0.29
C ILE A 124 -17.17 18.98 0.16
N THR A 125 -16.33 18.43 1.02
CA THR A 125 -16.57 17.16 1.70
C THR A 125 -16.61 17.38 3.20
N GLY A 126 -17.27 16.51 3.94
CA GLY A 126 -17.38 16.65 5.39
C GLY A 126 -18.05 15.47 6.06
N ASP A 127 -18.29 15.62 7.36
CA ASP A 127 -18.80 14.56 8.24
C ASP A 127 -20.21 14.07 7.86
N TRP A 128 -21.01 14.85 7.16
CA TRP A 128 -22.35 14.46 6.69
C TRP A 128 -22.32 13.42 5.54
N ILE A 129 -21.17 13.20 4.90
CA ILE A 129 -20.92 12.22 3.82
C ILE A 129 -19.66 11.39 4.09
N ASP A 130 -19.27 11.23 5.36
CA ASP A 130 -18.07 10.49 5.77
C ASP A 130 -16.79 10.88 5.00
N PHE A 131 -16.66 12.16 4.66
CA PHE A 131 -15.56 12.71 3.86
C PHE A 131 -15.38 12.03 2.48
N SER A 132 -16.44 11.50 1.88
CA SER A 132 -16.43 10.87 0.56
C SER A 132 -16.12 11.89 -0.55
N PHE A 133 -15.04 11.69 -1.31
CA PHE A 133 -14.70 12.53 -2.47
C PHE A 133 -15.64 12.30 -3.66
N ALA A 134 -16.16 11.07 -3.79
CA ALA A 134 -17.08 10.71 -4.87
C ALA A 134 -18.44 11.42 -4.71
N GLU A 135 -18.89 11.60 -3.46
CA GLU A 135 -20.17 12.22 -3.12
C GLU A 135 -20.06 13.74 -2.85
N ALA A 136 -18.84 14.29 -2.86
CA ALA A 136 -18.57 15.69 -2.57
C ALA A 136 -19.30 16.61 -3.57
N PRO A 137 -20.29 17.43 -3.12
CA PRO A 137 -21.02 18.34 -3.98
C PRO A 137 -20.15 19.53 -4.41
N LEU A 138 -20.49 20.12 -5.57
CA LEU A 138 -19.92 21.38 -6.03
C LEU A 138 -20.51 22.54 -5.23
N MET A 139 -19.65 23.48 -4.83
CA MET A 139 -20.08 24.76 -4.28
C MET A 139 -20.53 25.71 -5.39
N ASN A 140 -21.52 26.57 -5.09
CA ASN A 140 -21.97 27.61 -6.00
C ASN A 140 -21.00 28.81 -5.99
N LYS A 141 -20.58 29.24 -7.17
CA LYS A 141 -19.75 30.46 -7.31
C LYS A 141 -20.65 31.68 -7.25
N ASN A 142 -20.37 32.59 -6.33
CA ASN A 142 -21.09 33.84 -6.13
C ASN A 142 -20.54 34.94 -7.04
N GLU A 143 -21.31 36.01 -7.22
CA GLU A 143 -20.91 37.17 -8.05
C GLU A 143 -19.67 37.90 -7.52
N ASP A 144 -19.41 37.85 -6.20
CA ASP A 144 -18.22 38.42 -5.54
C ASP A 144 -16.98 37.55 -5.65
N GLY A 145 -17.08 36.40 -6.32
CA GLY A 145 -15.99 35.46 -6.52
C GLY A 145 -15.80 34.44 -5.37
N THR A 146 -16.61 34.54 -4.33
CA THR A 146 -16.65 33.50 -3.26
C THR A 146 -17.40 32.25 -3.72
N PHE A 147 -17.32 31.18 -2.96
CA PHE A 147 -18.07 29.94 -3.19
C PHE A 147 -18.88 29.60 -1.94
N SER A 148 -20.14 29.20 -2.11
CA SER A 148 -20.99 28.84 -0.99
C SER A 148 -21.83 27.60 -1.25
N LEU A 149 -22.14 26.87 -0.17
CA LEU A 149 -23.05 25.74 -0.20
C LEU A 149 -23.68 25.57 1.19
N GLN A 150 -25.01 25.37 1.23
CA GLN A 150 -25.69 24.95 2.43
C GLN A 150 -25.55 23.43 2.60
N VAL A 151 -25.05 22.99 3.75
CA VAL A 151 -24.83 21.57 4.08
C VAL A 151 -25.55 21.20 5.36
N PRO A 152 -25.98 19.92 5.51
CA PRO A 152 -26.63 19.46 6.74
C PRO A 152 -25.61 19.32 7.88
N VAL A 153 -26.09 19.47 9.10
CA VAL A 153 -25.33 19.26 10.33
C VAL A 153 -26.00 18.17 11.16
N HIS A 154 -25.22 17.15 11.54
CA HIS A 154 -25.75 15.99 12.28
C HIS A 154 -25.40 16.00 13.78
N ALA A 155 -24.58 16.97 14.22
CA ALA A 155 -24.12 17.11 15.60
C ALA A 155 -23.98 18.59 15.98
N ASP A 156 -23.37 18.91 17.12
CA ASP A 156 -23.08 20.29 17.55
C ASP A 156 -21.93 20.96 16.79
N THR A 157 -21.37 20.27 15.81
CA THR A 157 -20.27 20.74 14.96
C THR A 157 -20.43 20.24 13.54
N LEU A 158 -19.94 21.03 12.60
CA LEU A 158 -19.74 20.67 11.21
C LEU A 158 -18.23 20.63 10.93
N ALA A 159 -17.70 19.47 10.54
CA ALA A 159 -16.31 19.34 10.10
C ALA A 159 -16.27 19.16 8.58
N TYR A 160 -15.43 19.94 7.89
CA TYR A 160 -15.36 19.94 6.44
C TYR A 160 -13.96 20.21 5.90
N GLN A 161 -13.76 19.82 4.64
CA GLN A 161 -12.59 20.13 3.81
C GLN A 161 -13.04 20.53 2.41
N LEU A 162 -12.18 21.22 1.68
CA LEU A 162 -12.42 21.69 0.32
C LEU A 162 -11.56 20.90 -0.67
N ILE A 163 -12.10 20.63 -1.86
CA ILE A 163 -11.45 19.89 -2.94
C ILE A 163 -11.43 20.77 -4.20
N GLY A 164 -10.37 20.65 -5.02
CA GLY A 164 -10.23 21.41 -6.25
C GLY A 164 -9.54 22.76 -6.07
N LEU A 165 -8.79 22.95 -4.99
CA LEU A 165 -7.99 24.14 -4.72
C LEU A 165 -6.50 23.94 -5.01
N ILE A 166 -6.02 22.71 -4.89
CA ILE A 166 -4.64 22.31 -5.19
C ILE A 166 -4.63 21.26 -6.31
N PRO A 167 -3.51 21.04 -7.00
CA PRO A 167 -3.39 19.98 -7.97
C PRO A 167 -3.72 18.61 -7.34
N ASN A 168 -4.22 17.66 -8.15
CA ASN A 168 -4.47 16.27 -7.77
C ASN A 168 -5.74 15.97 -6.96
N GLU A 169 -6.70 16.89 -6.94
CA GLU A 169 -7.99 16.72 -6.25
C GLU A 169 -7.85 16.32 -4.76
N GLN A 170 -6.75 16.71 -4.11
CA GLN A 170 -6.61 16.53 -2.67
C GLN A 170 -7.52 17.51 -1.92
N SER A 171 -7.94 17.12 -0.73
CA SER A 171 -8.69 17.98 0.18
C SER A 171 -7.75 18.81 1.04
N ILE A 172 -8.16 20.03 1.35
CA ILE A 172 -7.50 20.91 2.32
C ILE A 172 -8.53 21.51 3.26
N ASN A 173 -8.09 22.05 4.39
CA ASN A 173 -8.98 22.81 5.26
C ASN A 173 -9.57 24.04 4.55
N GLY A 174 -10.79 24.41 4.92
CA GLY A 174 -11.43 25.65 4.43
C GLY A 174 -10.85 26.90 5.07
N THR A 175 -11.35 28.06 4.65
CA THR A 175 -10.91 29.36 5.19
C THR A 175 -11.87 29.94 6.22
N GLN A 176 -13.07 29.38 6.36
CA GLN A 176 -14.08 29.80 7.34
C GLN A 176 -14.25 28.67 8.35
N GLN A 177 -13.77 28.87 9.57
CA GLN A 177 -13.83 27.90 10.64
C GLN A 177 -13.75 28.58 12.02
N ASP A 178 -14.34 27.94 13.01
CA ASP A 178 -14.13 28.30 14.42
C ASP A 178 -12.75 27.82 14.92
N TYR A 179 -12.36 26.63 14.48
CA TYR A 179 -11.04 26.07 14.76
C TYR A 179 -10.65 25.03 13.70
N MET A 180 -9.39 24.66 13.65
CA MET A 180 -8.87 23.61 12.80
C MET A 180 -8.50 22.38 13.63
N VAL A 181 -8.78 21.19 13.10
CA VAL A 181 -8.45 19.90 13.72
C VAL A 181 -7.65 19.07 12.73
N TYR A 182 -6.57 18.46 13.20
CA TYR A 182 -5.81 17.49 12.40
C TYR A 182 -6.68 16.34 11.95
N ASP A 183 -6.69 16.01 10.66
CA ASP A 183 -7.58 15.00 10.09
C ASP A 183 -7.11 13.54 10.29
N GLY A 184 -5.85 13.37 10.72
CA GLY A 184 -5.22 12.06 10.89
C GLY A 184 -4.57 11.49 9.62
N GLN A 185 -4.58 12.25 8.51
CA GLN A 185 -4.04 11.82 7.22
C GLN A 185 -3.08 12.83 6.59
N GLY A 186 -2.56 13.75 7.36
CA GLY A 186 -1.55 14.72 6.94
C GLY A 186 -2.08 16.14 6.73
N ASP A 187 -3.38 16.37 6.84
CA ASP A 187 -4.02 17.67 6.64
C ASP A 187 -4.97 18.03 7.81
N TYR A 188 -5.75 19.05 7.66
CA TYR A 188 -6.62 19.60 8.69
C TYR A 188 -8.06 19.75 8.17
N LYS A 189 -9.01 19.57 9.10
CA LYS A 189 -10.41 19.88 8.88
C LYS A 189 -10.73 21.25 9.44
N SER A 190 -11.54 22.03 8.72
CA SER A 190 -12.17 23.20 9.29
C SER A 190 -13.41 22.78 10.07
N VAL A 191 -13.61 23.35 11.25
CA VAL A 191 -14.72 23.00 12.15
C VAL A 191 -15.52 24.25 12.49
N ILE A 192 -16.84 24.16 12.33
CA ILE A 192 -17.82 25.19 12.71
C ILE A 192 -18.67 24.62 13.83
N LYS A 193 -18.74 25.32 14.96
CA LYS A 193 -19.67 25.00 16.05
C LYS A 193 -21.02 25.62 15.77
N THR A 194 -22.07 24.83 15.86
CA THR A 194 -23.45 25.30 15.60
C THR A 194 -24.47 24.36 16.26
N THR A 195 -25.63 24.91 16.53
CA THR A 195 -26.81 24.15 16.96
C THR A 195 -27.86 24.08 15.84
N ASP A 196 -27.57 24.67 14.67
CA ASP A 196 -28.47 24.67 13.54
C ASP A 196 -28.40 23.33 12.80
N SER A 197 -29.51 22.90 12.23
CA SER A 197 -29.57 21.66 11.43
C SER A 197 -28.91 21.78 10.05
N THR A 198 -28.59 23.02 9.61
CA THR A 198 -27.88 23.31 8.37
C THR A 198 -26.99 24.52 8.54
N VAL A 199 -25.86 24.55 7.83
CA VAL A 199 -24.92 25.69 7.80
C VAL A 199 -24.58 26.02 6.37
N THR A 200 -24.57 27.30 6.04
CA THR A 200 -23.99 27.77 4.78
C THR A 200 -22.48 27.97 4.96
N VAL A 201 -21.70 27.05 4.39
CA VAL A 201 -20.25 27.20 4.33
C VAL A 201 -19.90 28.15 3.18
N THR A 202 -19.09 29.15 3.46
CA THR A 202 -18.58 30.09 2.46
C THR A 202 -17.07 30.02 2.37
N PHE A 203 -16.56 29.78 1.18
CA PHE A 203 -15.15 29.81 0.87
C PHE A 203 -14.79 31.09 0.12
N ASP A 204 -13.87 31.86 0.68
CA ASP A 204 -13.32 33.05 0.07
C ASP A 204 -11.89 32.82 -0.41
N PRO A 205 -11.66 32.72 -1.73
CA PRO A 205 -10.31 32.49 -2.28
C PRO A 205 -9.28 33.54 -1.90
N GLN A 206 -9.72 34.76 -1.54
CA GLN A 206 -8.83 35.84 -1.17
C GLN A 206 -8.24 35.66 0.24
N LYS A 207 -8.87 34.86 1.07
CA LYS A 207 -8.40 34.53 2.43
C LYS A 207 -7.39 33.40 2.48
N LEU A 208 -7.13 32.72 1.35
CA LEU A 208 -6.08 31.71 1.30
C LEU A 208 -4.71 32.36 1.50
N PRO A 209 -3.86 31.80 2.37
CA PRO A 209 -2.48 32.24 2.51
C PRO A 209 -1.76 32.11 1.17
N ARG A 210 -1.22 33.19 0.64
CA ARG A 210 -0.41 33.15 -0.58
C ARG A 210 1.07 33.10 -0.23
N PHE A 211 1.73 32.04 -0.68
CA PHE A 211 3.15 31.86 -0.49
C PHE A 211 3.90 32.37 -1.73
N TYR A 212 4.44 33.60 -1.63
CA TYR A 212 5.12 34.27 -2.76
C TYR A 212 6.49 33.64 -3.06
N ASN A 213 7.16 33.07 -2.05
CA ASN A 213 8.38 32.34 -2.21
C ASN A 213 8.09 30.84 -2.14
N ARG A 214 8.50 30.10 -3.16
CA ARG A 214 8.53 28.63 -3.12
C ARG A 214 9.70 28.19 -2.21
N ALA A 215 9.64 28.54 -0.93
CA ALA A 215 10.59 28.02 0.02
C ALA A 215 10.47 26.49 0.02
N LEU A 216 11.54 25.83 -0.41
CA LEU A 216 11.60 24.37 -0.35
C LEU A 216 11.67 23.94 1.11
N PRO A 217 11.11 22.77 1.46
CA PRO A 217 11.15 22.30 2.84
C PRO A 217 12.59 22.10 3.29
N THR A 218 12.87 22.45 4.56
CA THR A 218 14.19 22.26 5.18
C THR A 218 14.08 21.60 6.55
N ALA A 219 15.16 20.95 6.98
CA ALA A 219 15.33 20.41 8.32
C ALA A 219 16.77 20.71 8.77
N LEU A 220 16.92 21.58 9.75
CA LEU A 220 18.21 22.04 10.23
C LEU A 220 18.50 21.51 11.64
N VAL A 221 19.51 20.67 11.78
CA VAL A 221 19.96 20.13 13.07
C VAL A 221 20.70 21.22 13.85
N LYS A 222 20.13 21.72 14.93
CA LYS A 222 20.75 22.66 15.86
C LYS A 222 21.60 21.99 16.91
N LYS A 223 21.09 20.83 17.42
CA LYS A 223 21.79 19.99 18.36
C LYS A 223 21.64 18.53 17.96
N GLY A 224 22.75 17.89 17.68
CA GLY A 224 22.79 16.50 17.19
C GLY A 224 24.18 16.14 16.68
N ASN A 225 24.23 15.46 15.55
CA ASN A 225 25.48 15.08 14.92
C ASN A 225 25.39 15.20 13.38
N ALA A 226 26.54 15.12 12.71
CA ALA A 226 26.62 15.19 11.26
C ALA A 226 25.87 14.04 10.55
N ILE A 227 25.70 12.88 11.17
CA ILE A 227 24.95 11.74 10.63
C ILE A 227 23.49 12.14 10.39
N THR A 228 22.84 12.72 11.42
CA THR A 228 21.43 13.14 11.31
C THR A 228 21.25 14.19 10.21
N GLN A 229 22.12 15.22 10.17
CA GLN A 229 22.03 16.27 9.15
C GLN A 229 22.20 15.70 7.73
N GLN A 230 23.25 14.90 7.50
CA GLN A 230 23.50 14.36 6.16
C GLN A 230 22.39 13.42 5.65
N ILE A 231 21.76 12.65 6.56
CA ILE A 231 20.62 11.81 6.21
C ILE A 231 19.39 12.67 5.88
N LEU A 232 19.12 13.73 6.66
CA LEU A 232 18.04 14.68 6.36
C LEU A 232 18.28 15.42 5.03
N ASP A 233 19.49 15.85 4.74
CA ASP A 233 19.84 16.51 3.47
C ASP A 233 19.57 15.58 2.27
N ALA A 234 19.99 14.32 2.37
CA ALA A 234 19.72 13.32 1.33
C ALA A 234 18.21 13.06 1.18
N ALA A 235 17.49 12.92 2.30
CA ALA A 235 16.04 12.69 2.29
C ALA A 235 15.27 13.87 1.70
N LEU A 236 15.64 15.11 2.04
CA LEU A 236 15.03 16.32 1.48
C LEU A 236 15.28 16.45 -0.02
N MET A 237 16.47 16.11 -0.50
CA MET A 237 16.77 16.12 -1.94
C MET A 237 15.93 15.07 -2.68
N ILE A 238 15.81 13.86 -2.12
CA ILE A 238 14.97 12.80 -2.66
C ILE A 238 13.51 13.27 -2.67
N HIS A 239 13.00 13.78 -1.55
CA HIS A 239 11.63 14.30 -1.44
C HIS A 239 11.31 15.32 -2.54
N ARG A 240 12.15 16.33 -2.70
CA ARG A 240 12.00 17.37 -3.75
C ARG A 240 11.97 16.78 -5.16
N THR A 241 12.87 15.84 -5.43
CA THR A 241 12.95 15.18 -6.74
C THR A 241 11.71 14.33 -7.00
N MET A 242 11.21 13.62 -5.99
CA MET A 242 10.01 12.79 -6.13
C MET A 242 8.74 13.63 -6.29
N MET A 243 8.64 14.81 -5.67
CA MET A 243 7.57 15.75 -5.96
C MET A 243 7.58 16.18 -7.43
N ALA A 244 8.75 16.58 -7.96
CA ALA A 244 8.91 16.94 -9.38
C ALA A 244 8.61 15.76 -10.32
N TRP A 245 9.04 14.55 -9.97
CA TRP A 245 8.73 13.32 -10.70
C TRP A 245 7.22 13.09 -10.79
N ASN A 246 6.51 13.23 -9.66
CA ASN A 246 5.06 13.02 -9.60
C ASN A 246 4.30 14.07 -10.41
N GLU A 247 4.66 15.35 -10.29
CA GLU A 247 4.07 16.46 -11.06
C GLU A 247 4.24 16.23 -12.57
N GLN A 248 5.44 15.91 -13.01
CA GLN A 248 5.72 15.67 -14.44
C GLN A 248 5.00 14.42 -14.96
N ARG A 249 4.92 13.34 -14.17
CA ARG A 249 4.20 12.11 -14.54
C ARG A 249 2.71 12.38 -14.71
N GLN A 250 2.11 13.14 -13.82
CA GLN A 250 0.70 13.49 -13.89
C GLN A 250 0.41 14.40 -15.09
N ARG A 251 1.25 15.40 -15.33
CA ARG A 251 1.14 16.25 -16.52
C ARG A 251 1.26 15.44 -17.80
N TYR A 252 2.18 14.48 -17.86
CA TYR A 252 2.33 13.57 -18.98
C TYR A 252 1.05 12.73 -19.18
N ALA A 253 0.51 12.15 -18.10
CA ALA A 253 -0.71 11.37 -18.15
C ALA A 253 -1.93 12.18 -18.61
N GLN A 254 -2.06 13.43 -18.17
CA GLN A 254 -3.12 14.36 -18.61
C GLN A 254 -3.02 14.66 -20.12
N LEU A 255 -1.81 14.83 -20.65
CA LEU A 255 -1.58 15.17 -22.06
C LEU A 255 -1.74 13.96 -23.00
N THR A 256 -1.39 12.74 -22.52
CA THR A 256 -1.33 11.53 -23.37
C THR A 256 -2.43 10.51 -23.08
N GLY A 257 -3.22 10.72 -22.02
CA GLY A 257 -4.24 9.77 -21.54
C GLY A 257 -3.67 8.56 -20.78
N THR A 258 -2.35 8.47 -20.56
CA THR A 258 -1.69 7.36 -19.87
C THR A 258 -0.34 7.79 -19.31
N ASP A 259 0.10 7.18 -18.22
CA ASP A 259 1.46 7.35 -17.70
C ASP A 259 2.48 6.33 -18.29
N ARG A 260 2.00 5.40 -19.15
CA ARG A 260 2.88 4.45 -19.84
C ARG A 260 3.85 5.17 -20.76
N GLY A 261 5.14 4.89 -20.59
CA GLY A 261 6.21 5.52 -21.38
C GLY A 261 6.76 6.81 -20.78
N PHE A 262 6.20 7.32 -19.68
CA PHE A 262 6.81 8.41 -18.94
C PHE A 262 8.26 8.09 -18.55
N ARG A 263 9.15 9.07 -18.70
CA ARG A 263 10.56 8.98 -18.29
C ARG A 263 10.93 10.27 -17.56
N PHE A 264 11.67 10.10 -16.48
CA PHE A 264 12.17 11.22 -15.68
C PHE A 264 13.69 11.17 -15.65
N ASN A 265 14.32 12.34 -15.66
CA ASN A 265 15.79 12.44 -15.60
C ASN A 265 16.25 12.54 -14.14
N PHE A 266 16.85 11.48 -13.62
CA PHE A 266 17.41 11.43 -12.27
C PHE A 266 18.89 11.82 -12.18
N SER A 267 19.53 12.29 -13.26
CA SER A 267 20.99 12.53 -13.29
C SER A 267 21.46 13.54 -12.24
N GLU A 268 20.68 14.58 -11.99
CA GLU A 268 20.98 15.58 -10.95
C GLU A 268 20.95 14.95 -9.55
N LEU A 269 19.87 14.24 -9.22
CA LEU A 269 19.74 13.54 -7.95
C LEU A 269 20.88 12.52 -7.76
N ASP A 270 21.17 11.70 -8.78
CA ASP A 270 22.24 10.71 -8.72
C ASP A 270 23.60 11.37 -8.48
N SER A 271 23.89 12.49 -9.15
CA SER A 271 25.11 13.27 -8.94
C SER A 271 25.25 13.77 -7.50
N VAL A 272 24.16 14.32 -6.94
CA VAL A 272 24.14 14.84 -5.55
C VAL A 272 24.30 13.69 -4.55
N LEU A 273 23.56 12.59 -4.71
CA LEU A 273 23.68 11.43 -3.82
C LEU A 273 25.08 10.82 -3.87
N ASN A 274 25.69 10.73 -5.06
CA ASN A 274 27.09 10.32 -5.21
C ASN A 274 28.08 11.25 -4.46
N ALA A 275 27.85 12.55 -4.52
CA ALA A 275 28.69 13.50 -3.80
C ALA A 275 28.55 13.36 -2.27
N LEU A 276 27.32 13.23 -1.78
CA LEU A 276 27.02 12.98 -0.37
C LEU A 276 27.60 11.65 0.12
N GLU A 277 27.56 10.59 -0.70
CA GLU A 277 28.14 9.30 -0.37
C GLU A 277 29.67 9.39 -0.20
N LYS A 278 30.36 10.14 -1.08
CA LYS A 278 31.82 10.37 -1.00
C LYS A 278 32.23 11.19 0.21
N THR A 279 31.38 12.09 0.67
CA THR A 279 31.62 12.98 1.83
C THR A 279 30.91 12.50 3.09
N ALA A 280 30.42 11.27 3.11
CA ALA A 280 29.71 10.68 4.23
C ALA A 280 30.54 10.70 5.52
N SER A 281 30.00 11.28 6.58
CA SER A 281 30.67 11.40 7.88
C SER A 281 30.80 10.06 8.61
N SER A 282 30.08 9.04 8.14
CA SER A 282 30.11 7.70 8.72
C SER A 282 29.61 6.65 7.71
N ASP A 283 29.93 5.38 7.99
CA ASP A 283 29.39 4.23 7.23
C ASP A 283 27.85 4.17 7.29
N LYS A 284 27.25 4.61 8.37
CA LYS A 284 25.77 4.71 8.53
C LYS A 284 25.15 5.62 7.46
N VAL A 285 25.74 6.79 7.20
CA VAL A 285 25.31 7.72 6.15
C VAL A 285 25.47 7.09 4.77
N LYS A 286 26.61 6.47 4.51
CA LYS A 286 26.88 5.79 3.24
C LYS A 286 25.87 4.67 2.98
N LYS A 287 25.61 3.81 3.96
CA LYS A 287 24.59 2.74 3.87
C LYS A 287 23.22 3.29 3.55
N TYR A 288 22.78 4.36 4.25
CA TYR A 288 21.50 5.00 3.99
C TYR A 288 21.40 5.53 2.55
N ILE A 289 22.41 6.27 2.08
CA ILE A 289 22.40 6.84 0.72
C ILE A 289 22.37 5.72 -0.33
N THR A 290 23.21 4.69 -0.17
CA THR A 290 23.22 3.53 -1.09
C THR A 290 21.86 2.82 -1.09
N PHE A 291 21.24 2.63 0.08
CA PHE A 291 19.91 2.05 0.22
C PHE A 291 18.86 2.85 -0.54
N GLN A 292 18.84 4.18 -0.39
CA GLN A 292 17.91 5.06 -1.12
C GLN A 292 18.14 5.01 -2.64
N ARG A 293 19.37 4.98 -3.11
CA ARG A 293 19.69 4.86 -4.54
C ARG A 293 19.16 3.55 -5.13
N VAL A 294 19.24 2.45 -4.38
CA VAL A 294 18.65 1.17 -4.79
C VAL A 294 17.13 1.26 -4.83
N LEU A 295 16.49 1.91 -3.86
CA LEU A 295 15.03 2.11 -3.87
C LEU A 295 14.54 2.94 -5.07
N LEU A 296 15.30 3.95 -5.47
CA LEU A 296 14.94 4.83 -6.59
C LEU A 296 14.96 4.14 -7.96
N THR A 297 15.52 2.93 -8.06
CA THR A 297 15.49 2.15 -9.31
C THR A 297 14.07 1.78 -9.75
N GLN A 298 13.14 1.59 -8.81
CA GLN A 298 11.73 1.34 -9.12
C GLN A 298 11.05 2.49 -9.87
N TYR A 299 11.59 3.70 -9.78
CA TYR A 299 11.13 4.91 -10.47
C TYR A 299 11.89 5.18 -11.77
N GLY A 300 12.86 4.33 -12.12
CA GLY A 300 13.65 4.43 -13.35
C GLY A 300 15.04 5.06 -13.19
N MET A 301 15.51 5.31 -11.96
CA MET A 301 16.90 5.70 -11.73
C MET A 301 17.81 4.51 -12.02
N ALA A 302 18.89 4.72 -12.75
CA ALA A 302 19.89 3.66 -13.01
C ALA A 302 20.60 3.27 -11.70
N SER A 303 20.72 1.96 -11.46
CA SER A 303 21.50 1.45 -10.34
C SER A 303 22.43 0.34 -10.83
N PRO A 304 23.76 0.52 -10.72
CA PRO A 304 24.69 -0.56 -11.00
C PRO A 304 24.54 -1.68 -9.96
N ASP A 305 24.75 -2.92 -10.39
CA ASP A 305 24.74 -4.11 -9.52
C ASP A 305 25.70 -3.97 -8.31
N THR A 306 26.70 -3.12 -8.42
CA THR A 306 27.64 -2.81 -7.33
C THR A 306 26.98 -2.22 -6.09
N LEU A 307 25.88 -1.47 -6.24
CA LEU A 307 25.14 -0.93 -5.09
C LEU A 307 24.40 -2.04 -4.32
N LEU A 308 23.78 -2.99 -5.03
CA LEU A 308 23.17 -4.16 -4.42
C LEU A 308 24.20 -5.01 -3.68
N GLN A 309 25.34 -5.27 -4.32
CA GLN A 309 26.44 -6.00 -3.70
C GLN A 309 26.99 -5.26 -2.46
N TYR A 310 27.13 -3.93 -2.53
CA TYR A 310 27.54 -3.15 -1.37
C TYR A 310 26.56 -3.33 -0.19
N LEU A 311 25.24 -3.22 -0.42
CA LEU A 311 24.26 -3.42 0.64
C LEU A 311 24.30 -4.82 1.22
N GLY A 312 24.30 -5.86 0.39
CA GLY A 312 24.31 -7.26 0.84
C GLY A 312 25.59 -7.66 1.60
N ASN A 313 26.72 -6.98 1.32
CA ASN A 313 28.00 -7.25 2.01
C ASN A 313 28.19 -6.40 3.28
N ASN A 314 27.49 -5.29 3.42
CA ASN A 314 27.73 -4.31 4.50
C ASN A 314 26.55 -4.14 5.47
N LEU A 315 25.34 -4.59 5.11
CA LEU A 315 24.20 -4.67 6.03
C LEU A 315 24.05 -6.10 6.54
N THR A 316 23.76 -6.26 7.82
CA THR A 316 23.27 -7.53 8.35
C THR A 316 21.77 -7.66 8.07
N MET A 317 21.24 -8.88 8.08
CA MET A 317 19.80 -9.09 7.91
C MET A 317 18.96 -8.50 9.06
N THR A 318 19.61 -8.21 10.18
CA THR A 318 19.01 -7.57 11.36
C THR A 318 19.20 -6.06 11.39
N ASP A 319 19.86 -5.46 10.38
CA ASP A 319 20.10 -4.02 10.37
C ASP A 319 18.75 -3.26 10.33
N PRO A 320 18.52 -2.32 11.26
CA PRO A 320 17.25 -1.60 11.36
C PRO A 320 16.95 -0.70 10.14
N LEU A 321 17.92 -0.45 9.28
CA LEU A 321 17.73 0.29 8.02
C LEU A 321 16.70 -0.39 7.10
N TRP A 322 16.61 -1.72 7.12
CA TRP A 322 15.63 -2.48 6.34
C TRP A 322 14.18 -2.12 6.67
N SER A 323 13.92 -1.57 7.86
CA SER A 323 12.57 -1.18 8.27
C SER A 323 11.97 -0.08 7.40
N PHE A 324 12.77 0.76 6.75
CA PHE A 324 12.26 1.78 5.82
C PHE A 324 11.65 1.19 4.54
N ASN A 325 12.15 0.05 4.07
CA ASN A 325 11.54 -0.70 2.98
C ASN A 325 11.92 -2.19 3.08
N PRO A 326 11.19 -2.97 3.87
CA PRO A 326 11.55 -4.36 4.14
C PRO A 326 11.43 -5.28 2.91
N GLN A 327 10.70 -4.86 1.88
CA GLN A 327 10.49 -5.65 0.66
C GLN A 327 11.78 -5.84 -0.15
N ILE A 328 12.70 -4.87 -0.08
CA ILE A 328 13.94 -4.93 -0.86
C ILE A 328 14.99 -5.86 -0.25
N MET A 329 14.92 -6.10 1.06
CA MET A 329 15.91 -6.90 1.79
C MET A 329 16.11 -8.29 1.20
N PRO A 330 15.07 -9.14 1.00
CA PRO A 330 15.25 -10.46 0.40
C PRO A 330 15.85 -10.40 -1.00
N PHE A 331 15.42 -9.43 -1.82
CA PHE A 331 15.96 -9.24 -3.17
C PHE A 331 17.47 -8.94 -3.18
N VAL A 332 17.94 -8.08 -2.27
CA VAL A 332 19.37 -7.77 -2.12
C VAL A 332 20.17 -9.04 -1.82
N TYR A 333 19.73 -9.84 -0.85
CA TYR A 333 20.45 -11.05 -0.46
C TYR A 333 20.37 -12.16 -1.51
N GLU A 334 19.25 -12.34 -2.20
CA GLU A 334 19.16 -13.29 -3.32
C GLU A 334 20.13 -12.93 -4.46
N ARG A 335 20.29 -11.64 -4.74
CA ARG A 335 21.24 -11.17 -5.79
C ARG A 335 22.70 -11.29 -5.36
N THR A 336 23.02 -11.23 -4.07
CA THR A 336 24.40 -11.23 -3.57
C THR A 336 24.92 -12.60 -3.22
N MET A 337 24.09 -13.51 -2.70
CA MET A 337 24.54 -14.84 -2.25
C MET A 337 23.83 -16.03 -2.92
N GLY A 338 22.86 -15.74 -3.80
CA GLY A 338 22.01 -16.75 -4.46
C GLY A 338 20.78 -17.11 -3.64
N VAL A 339 19.74 -17.57 -4.35
CA VAL A 339 18.39 -17.75 -3.78
C VAL A 339 18.39 -18.71 -2.59
N GLU A 340 18.97 -19.93 -2.74
CA GLU A 340 18.91 -20.95 -1.68
C GLU A 340 19.59 -20.49 -0.38
N LYS A 341 20.78 -19.89 -0.50
CA LYS A 341 21.53 -19.38 0.65
C LYS A 341 20.81 -18.22 1.31
N ALA A 342 20.24 -17.31 0.49
CA ALA A 342 19.49 -16.16 1.01
C ALA A 342 18.24 -16.60 1.80
N LEU A 343 17.47 -17.56 1.28
CA LEU A 343 16.28 -18.05 1.98
C LEU A 343 16.63 -18.70 3.32
N ALA A 344 17.68 -19.53 3.38
CA ALA A 344 18.14 -20.14 4.63
C ALA A 344 18.61 -19.09 5.64
N ALA A 345 19.40 -18.11 5.21
CA ALA A 345 19.91 -17.06 6.08
C ALA A 345 18.80 -16.09 6.56
N LEU A 346 17.81 -15.78 5.71
CA LEU A 346 16.63 -14.97 6.10
C LEU A 346 15.80 -15.67 7.17
N GLU A 347 15.63 -16.98 7.06
CA GLU A 347 14.92 -17.77 8.06
C GLU A 347 15.66 -17.82 9.40
N GLU A 348 16.96 -18.01 9.37
CA GLU A 348 17.82 -17.99 10.58
C GLU A 348 17.82 -16.61 11.26
N ALA A 349 17.85 -15.52 10.48
CA ALA A 349 17.83 -14.15 11.00
C ALA A 349 16.46 -13.71 11.55
N LEU A 350 15.36 -14.34 11.10
CA LEU A 350 13.98 -13.91 11.38
C LEU A 350 13.70 -13.63 12.87
N PRO A 351 14.05 -14.48 13.85
CA PRO A 351 13.80 -14.22 15.27
C PRO A 351 14.63 -13.07 15.84
N GLN A 352 15.70 -12.65 15.18
CA GLN A 352 16.62 -11.59 15.63
C GLN A 352 16.25 -10.22 15.02
N ILE A 353 15.38 -10.17 14.03
CA ILE A 353 14.90 -8.92 13.42
C ILE A 353 13.97 -8.22 14.42
N GLU A 354 14.31 -7.01 14.86
CA GLU A 354 13.51 -6.26 15.85
C GLU A 354 12.17 -5.76 15.28
N SER A 355 12.16 -5.24 14.05
CA SER A 355 10.96 -4.69 13.42
C SER A 355 9.95 -5.79 13.08
N LYS A 356 8.77 -5.71 13.71
CA LYS A 356 7.64 -6.61 13.42
C LYS A 356 7.24 -6.57 11.94
N ASN A 357 7.23 -5.38 11.36
CA ASN A 357 6.90 -5.19 9.95
C ASN A 357 7.93 -5.88 9.04
N THR A 358 9.22 -5.72 9.34
CA THR A 358 10.29 -6.40 8.58
C THR A 358 10.17 -7.92 8.66
N ARG A 359 9.91 -8.48 9.85
CA ARG A 359 9.66 -9.93 9.99
C ARG A 359 8.49 -10.41 9.15
N ALA A 360 7.39 -9.65 9.13
CA ALA A 360 6.22 -9.99 8.30
C ALA A 360 6.57 -10.06 6.81
N PHE A 361 7.32 -9.09 6.29
CA PHE A 361 7.74 -9.09 4.89
C PHE A 361 8.72 -10.22 4.56
N VAL A 362 9.63 -10.55 5.48
CA VAL A 362 10.51 -11.74 5.31
C VAL A 362 9.67 -13.02 5.25
N LEU A 363 8.71 -13.20 6.16
CA LEU A 363 7.78 -14.35 6.12
C LEU A 363 6.99 -14.41 4.82
N ILE A 364 6.45 -13.29 4.36
CA ILE A 364 5.74 -13.21 3.08
C ILE A 364 6.64 -13.66 1.93
N HIS A 365 7.88 -13.17 1.90
CA HIS A 365 8.84 -13.56 0.86
C HIS A 365 9.16 -15.06 0.90
N LEU A 366 9.45 -15.61 2.08
CA LEU A 366 9.66 -17.06 2.27
C LEU A 366 8.45 -17.88 1.80
N GLY A 367 7.23 -17.45 2.11
CA GLY A 367 6.00 -18.09 1.66
C GLY A 367 5.80 -18.04 0.15
N MET A 368 6.07 -16.90 -0.48
CA MET A 368 5.99 -16.75 -1.94
C MET A 368 7.01 -17.64 -2.65
N ARG A 369 8.24 -17.72 -2.16
CA ARG A 369 9.27 -18.63 -2.69
C ARG A 369 8.91 -20.08 -2.49
N ALA A 370 8.41 -20.46 -1.31
CA ALA A 370 7.93 -21.81 -1.02
C ALA A 370 6.79 -22.23 -1.96
N LYS A 371 5.82 -21.34 -2.20
CA LYS A 371 4.71 -21.56 -3.15
C LYS A 371 5.23 -21.77 -4.57
N TYR A 372 6.16 -20.94 -5.02
CA TYR A 372 6.82 -21.08 -6.33
C TYR A 372 7.57 -22.42 -6.46
N MET A 373 8.27 -22.85 -5.40
CA MET A 373 9.00 -24.12 -5.33
C MET A 373 8.10 -25.32 -5.02
N ARG A 374 6.78 -25.13 -4.88
CA ARG A 374 5.78 -26.15 -4.52
C ARG A 374 6.07 -26.86 -3.17
N ASN A 375 6.71 -26.17 -2.24
CA ASN A 375 6.94 -26.65 -0.88
C ASN A 375 5.75 -26.30 0.03
N ASN A 376 4.74 -27.17 0.04
CA ASN A 376 3.50 -26.94 0.78
C ASN A 376 3.70 -26.95 2.31
N GLU A 377 4.66 -27.72 2.83
CA GLU A 377 5.00 -27.72 4.25
C GLU A 377 5.48 -26.34 4.70
N LYS A 378 6.39 -25.75 3.92
CA LYS A 378 6.90 -24.42 4.21
C LYS A 378 5.83 -23.33 4.06
N VAL A 379 4.95 -23.44 3.05
CA VAL A 379 3.80 -22.53 2.90
C VAL A 379 2.90 -22.59 4.13
N THR A 380 2.59 -23.78 4.63
CA THR A 380 1.77 -23.99 5.84
C THR A 380 2.45 -23.40 7.07
N TRP A 381 3.76 -23.60 7.22
CA TRP A 381 4.52 -23.00 8.31
C TRP A 381 4.45 -21.45 8.28
N VAL A 382 4.67 -20.83 7.12
CA VAL A 382 4.55 -19.36 6.96
C VAL A 382 3.13 -18.89 7.28
N TYR A 383 2.11 -19.59 6.79
CA TYR A 383 0.71 -19.27 7.09
C TYR A 383 0.44 -19.19 8.59
N ASN A 384 0.87 -20.21 9.35
CA ASN A 384 0.70 -20.25 10.80
C ASN A 384 1.43 -19.10 11.49
N GLN A 385 2.69 -18.83 11.10
CA GLN A 385 3.46 -17.71 11.66
C GLN A 385 2.77 -16.35 11.42
N LEU A 386 2.28 -16.09 10.20
CA LEU A 386 1.60 -14.85 9.86
C LEU A 386 0.27 -14.70 10.62
N LYS A 387 -0.48 -15.79 10.73
CA LYS A 387 -1.78 -15.80 11.43
C LYS A 387 -1.63 -15.58 12.93
N GLU A 388 -0.64 -16.20 13.57
CA GLU A 388 -0.43 -16.07 15.01
C GLU A 388 0.09 -14.71 15.46
N GLY A 389 0.91 -14.04 14.63
CA GLY A 389 1.67 -12.87 15.10
C GLY A 389 1.47 -11.56 14.33
N TYR A 390 0.82 -11.54 13.16
CA TYR A 390 0.93 -10.39 12.24
C TYR A 390 -0.40 -9.96 11.58
N GLU A 391 -1.55 -10.45 12.02
CA GLU A 391 -2.86 -10.09 11.43
C GLU A 391 -3.22 -8.60 11.52
N ASP A 392 -2.62 -7.88 12.45
CA ASP A 392 -2.78 -6.43 12.61
C ASP A 392 -2.11 -5.61 11.50
N ILE A 393 -1.22 -6.22 10.70
CA ILE A 393 -0.57 -5.58 9.55
C ILE A 393 -1.47 -5.77 8.31
N PRO A 394 -1.99 -4.69 7.69
CA PRO A 394 -3.01 -4.79 6.64
C PRO A 394 -2.63 -5.69 5.46
N ILE A 395 -1.39 -5.59 4.97
CA ILE A 395 -0.92 -6.40 3.84
C ILE A 395 -0.85 -7.90 4.18
N VAL A 396 -0.63 -8.25 5.44
CA VAL A 396 -0.53 -9.64 5.89
C VAL A 396 -1.84 -10.39 5.73
N LYS A 397 -2.99 -9.74 5.91
CA LYS A 397 -4.32 -10.35 5.70
C LYS A 397 -4.48 -10.92 4.29
N TYR A 398 -3.98 -10.18 3.29
CA TYR A 398 -3.98 -10.66 1.91
C TYR A 398 -3.14 -11.93 1.75
N TYR A 399 -1.93 -11.97 2.34
CA TYR A 399 -1.04 -13.12 2.22
C TYR A 399 -1.48 -14.32 3.06
N ILE A 400 -2.12 -14.10 4.21
CA ILE A 400 -2.77 -15.19 4.97
C ILE A 400 -3.79 -15.91 4.08
N ALA A 401 -4.63 -15.19 3.34
CA ALA A 401 -5.56 -15.79 2.39
C ALA A 401 -4.83 -16.56 1.27
N GLN A 402 -3.71 -16.03 0.76
CA GLN A 402 -2.91 -16.65 -0.31
C GLN A 402 -2.16 -17.90 0.13
N PHE A 403 -1.77 -17.99 1.39
CA PHE A 403 -0.99 -19.12 1.94
C PHE A 403 -1.84 -20.13 2.72
N ASN A 404 -3.14 -19.89 2.86
CA ASN A 404 -4.01 -20.79 3.61
C ASN A 404 -3.96 -22.20 3.01
N PRO A 405 -3.47 -23.22 3.75
CA PRO A 405 -3.34 -24.58 3.23
C PRO A 405 -4.69 -25.25 2.96
N GLU A 406 -5.79 -24.73 3.52
CA GLU A 406 -7.14 -25.23 3.26
C GLU A 406 -7.76 -24.59 2.01
N MET A 407 -7.28 -23.43 1.60
CA MET A 407 -7.69 -22.67 0.42
C MET A 407 -6.61 -22.76 -0.64
N GLY A 408 -6.63 -23.68 -1.49
CA GLY A 408 -5.66 -23.78 -2.57
C GLY A 408 -6.21 -24.64 -3.69
N ILE A 409 -5.92 -24.27 -4.94
CA ILE A 409 -6.26 -25.08 -6.11
C ILE A 409 -5.15 -26.11 -6.31
N SER A 410 -5.31 -27.28 -5.73
CA SER A 410 -4.38 -28.41 -5.87
C SER A 410 -5.12 -29.74 -5.85
N VAL A 411 -4.51 -30.77 -6.43
CA VAL A 411 -5.06 -32.14 -6.42
C VAL A 411 -5.28 -32.60 -4.98
N GLY A 412 -6.45 -33.17 -4.72
CA GLY A 412 -6.91 -33.62 -3.39
C GLY A 412 -7.72 -32.58 -2.61
N LYS A 413 -7.81 -31.32 -3.08
CA LYS A 413 -8.59 -30.26 -2.44
C LYS A 413 -9.97 -30.11 -3.07
N GLN A 414 -10.91 -29.62 -2.27
CA GLN A 414 -12.22 -29.18 -2.76
C GLN A 414 -12.08 -27.92 -3.61
N ILE A 415 -12.84 -27.82 -4.72
CA ILE A 415 -12.92 -26.56 -5.44
C ILE A 415 -13.65 -25.50 -4.60
N PRO A 416 -13.27 -24.21 -4.71
CA PRO A 416 -13.97 -23.14 -4.04
C PRO A 416 -15.41 -22.99 -4.55
N ASP A 417 -16.27 -22.42 -3.72
CA ASP A 417 -17.61 -22.05 -4.13
C ASP A 417 -17.55 -20.96 -5.17
N PHE A 418 -18.29 -21.15 -6.25
CA PHE A 418 -18.38 -20.18 -7.34
C PHE A 418 -19.80 -20.12 -7.91
N LYS A 419 -20.06 -19.04 -8.61
CA LYS A 419 -21.35 -18.77 -9.26
C LYS A 419 -21.07 -18.05 -10.58
N VAL A 420 -21.54 -18.67 -11.67
CA VAL A 420 -21.46 -18.10 -13.02
C VAL A 420 -22.77 -18.33 -13.75
N LYS A 421 -23.02 -17.63 -14.86
CA LYS A 421 -24.20 -17.83 -15.68
C LYS A 421 -23.87 -18.64 -16.92
N ASN A 422 -24.67 -19.66 -17.20
CA ASN A 422 -24.61 -20.37 -18.47
C ASN A 422 -24.85 -19.39 -19.63
N LEU A 423 -23.92 -19.34 -20.55
CA LEU A 423 -23.94 -18.41 -21.68
C LEU A 423 -25.15 -18.63 -22.62
N ASP A 424 -25.60 -19.88 -22.75
CA ASP A 424 -26.63 -20.27 -23.72
C ASP A 424 -28.04 -20.22 -23.11
N THR A 425 -28.19 -20.60 -21.82
CA THR A 425 -29.51 -20.67 -21.15
C THR A 425 -29.76 -19.53 -20.18
N GLY A 426 -28.71 -18.84 -19.71
CA GLY A 426 -28.79 -17.83 -18.67
C GLY A 426 -28.94 -18.40 -17.25
N GLU A 427 -29.06 -19.74 -17.12
CA GLU A 427 -29.18 -20.41 -15.82
C GLU A 427 -27.89 -20.29 -15.01
N GLU A 428 -28.06 -20.35 -13.70
CA GLU A 428 -26.94 -20.26 -12.78
C GLU A 428 -26.20 -21.60 -12.68
N ILE A 429 -24.88 -21.57 -12.85
CA ILE A 429 -24.00 -22.70 -12.63
C ILE A 429 -23.20 -22.45 -11.35
N THR A 430 -23.31 -23.39 -10.41
CA THR A 430 -22.58 -23.38 -9.12
C THR A 430 -21.86 -24.68 -8.90
N LYS A 431 -21.01 -24.74 -7.88
CA LYS A 431 -20.38 -26.00 -7.44
C LYS A 431 -21.44 -27.08 -7.15
N GLU A 432 -22.53 -26.70 -6.49
CA GLU A 432 -23.63 -27.61 -6.12
C GLU A 432 -24.36 -28.16 -7.34
N SER A 433 -24.60 -27.32 -8.37
CA SER A 433 -25.29 -27.75 -9.60
C SER A 433 -24.48 -28.75 -10.44
N LEU A 434 -23.18 -28.83 -10.18
CA LEU A 434 -22.24 -29.73 -10.86
C LEU A 434 -21.93 -31.00 -10.06
N LYS A 435 -22.40 -31.13 -8.82
CA LYS A 435 -22.20 -32.33 -7.99
C LYS A 435 -22.71 -33.60 -8.69
N GLY A 436 -22.02 -34.69 -8.42
CA GLY A 436 -22.34 -35.99 -8.99
C GLY A 436 -21.73 -36.23 -10.37
N LYS A 437 -21.02 -35.25 -10.97
CA LYS A 437 -20.38 -35.37 -12.27
C LYS A 437 -18.88 -35.09 -12.17
N PHE A 438 -18.09 -35.74 -13.04
CA PHE A 438 -16.74 -35.26 -13.33
C PHE A 438 -16.84 -33.98 -14.14
N VAL A 439 -16.18 -32.92 -13.71
CA VAL A 439 -16.23 -31.61 -14.35
C VAL A 439 -14.84 -31.19 -14.79
N LEU A 440 -14.66 -30.95 -16.07
CA LEU A 440 -13.47 -30.27 -16.59
C LEU A 440 -13.76 -28.76 -16.61
N LEU A 441 -13.21 -28.03 -15.64
CA LEU A 441 -13.19 -26.56 -15.66
C LEU A 441 -12.06 -26.12 -16.57
N ASP A 442 -12.39 -25.38 -17.63
CA ASP A 442 -11.44 -24.90 -18.64
C ASP A 442 -11.42 -23.37 -18.64
N PHE A 443 -10.37 -22.77 -18.09
CA PHE A 443 -10.16 -21.32 -18.10
C PHE A 443 -9.39 -20.92 -19.38
N TRP A 444 -10.06 -20.19 -20.27
CA TRP A 444 -9.56 -19.91 -21.63
C TRP A 444 -10.01 -18.55 -22.17
N ALA A 445 -9.59 -18.21 -23.42
CA ALA A 445 -10.10 -17.07 -24.17
C ALA A 445 -9.86 -17.25 -25.69
N THR A 446 -10.64 -16.55 -26.50
CA THR A 446 -10.53 -16.59 -27.97
C THR A 446 -9.23 -16.00 -28.52
N TRP A 447 -8.59 -15.14 -27.79
CA TRP A 447 -7.27 -14.54 -28.12
C TRP A 447 -6.09 -15.38 -27.61
N CYS A 448 -6.34 -16.46 -26.86
CA CYS A 448 -5.33 -17.31 -26.28
C CYS A 448 -4.91 -18.41 -27.26
N ALA A 449 -3.86 -18.19 -28.03
CA ALA A 449 -3.39 -19.17 -29.01
C ALA A 449 -3.08 -20.56 -28.42
N PRO A 450 -2.44 -20.70 -27.22
CA PRO A 450 -2.28 -22.01 -26.58
C PRO A 450 -3.62 -22.67 -26.22
N CYS A 451 -4.65 -21.90 -25.84
CA CYS A 451 -5.98 -22.46 -25.53
C CYS A 451 -6.64 -23.00 -26.80
N ILE A 452 -6.50 -22.27 -27.92
CA ILE A 452 -7.07 -22.71 -29.22
C ILE A 452 -6.40 -24.00 -29.70
N SER A 453 -5.10 -24.17 -29.45
CA SER A 453 -4.39 -25.41 -29.81
C SER A 453 -4.87 -26.64 -29.03
N GLU A 454 -5.56 -26.49 -27.92
CA GLU A 454 -6.17 -27.57 -27.13
C GLU A 454 -7.55 -28.01 -27.66
N MET A 455 -8.20 -27.21 -28.52
CA MET A 455 -9.57 -27.48 -29.00
C MET A 455 -9.74 -28.88 -29.68
N PRO A 456 -8.80 -29.40 -30.50
CA PRO A 456 -8.93 -30.76 -31.02
C PRO A 456 -9.00 -31.81 -29.91
N ALA A 457 -8.15 -31.74 -28.91
CA ALA A 457 -8.14 -32.68 -27.79
C ALA A 457 -9.40 -32.54 -26.90
N MET A 458 -9.89 -31.33 -26.70
CA MET A 458 -11.15 -31.06 -25.99
C MET A 458 -12.36 -31.66 -26.68
N HIS A 459 -12.46 -31.50 -28.00
CA HIS A 459 -13.54 -32.11 -28.81
C HIS A 459 -13.48 -33.63 -28.79
N GLN A 460 -12.30 -34.23 -28.97
CA GLN A 460 -12.10 -35.66 -28.88
C GLN A 460 -12.50 -36.21 -27.50
N ALA A 461 -12.08 -35.55 -26.44
CA ALA A 461 -12.45 -35.91 -25.08
C ALA A 461 -13.97 -35.78 -24.85
N TYR A 462 -14.57 -34.68 -25.30
CA TYR A 462 -16.02 -34.48 -25.18
C TYR A 462 -16.80 -35.60 -25.90
N GLU A 463 -16.52 -35.89 -27.15
CA GLU A 463 -17.20 -36.95 -27.89
C GLU A 463 -17.08 -38.33 -27.25
N ARG A 464 -15.93 -38.63 -26.64
CA ARG A 464 -15.70 -39.90 -25.96
C ARG A 464 -16.42 -40.05 -24.63
N PHE A 465 -16.58 -38.94 -23.87
CA PHE A 465 -17.07 -38.98 -22.51
C PHE A 465 -18.43 -38.29 -22.29
N LYS A 466 -19.03 -37.60 -23.28
CA LYS A 466 -20.29 -36.85 -23.15
C LYS A 466 -21.49 -37.67 -22.65
N ASP A 467 -21.54 -38.97 -22.99
CA ASP A 467 -22.60 -39.89 -22.57
C ASP A 467 -22.29 -40.59 -21.23
N LYS A 468 -21.17 -40.26 -20.62
CA LYS A 468 -20.76 -40.70 -19.27
C LYS A 468 -21.02 -39.57 -18.27
N ASN A 469 -20.77 -39.86 -17.01
CA ASN A 469 -20.95 -38.86 -15.95
C ASN A 469 -19.89 -37.75 -16.00
N PHE A 470 -19.81 -37.03 -17.12
CA PHE A 470 -18.79 -36.03 -17.41
C PHE A 470 -19.39 -34.77 -18.07
N VAL A 471 -18.83 -33.61 -17.72
CA VAL A 471 -19.19 -32.32 -18.33
C VAL A 471 -17.94 -31.43 -18.44
N ILE A 472 -17.88 -30.62 -19.49
CA ILE A 472 -16.91 -29.53 -19.64
C ILE A 472 -17.62 -28.22 -19.32
N LEU A 473 -17.01 -27.36 -18.52
CA LEU A 473 -17.42 -25.98 -18.30
C LEU A 473 -16.27 -25.07 -18.70
N SER A 474 -16.40 -24.43 -19.86
CA SER A 474 -15.43 -23.44 -20.32
C SER A 474 -15.77 -22.06 -19.79
N LEU A 475 -14.81 -21.45 -19.07
CA LEU A 475 -14.89 -20.15 -18.39
C LEU A 475 -14.07 -19.14 -19.19
N SER A 476 -14.76 -18.27 -19.96
CA SER A 476 -14.09 -17.36 -20.89
C SER A 476 -13.59 -16.09 -20.20
N PHE A 477 -12.31 -15.77 -20.44
CA PHE A 477 -11.63 -14.53 -20.05
C PHE A 477 -11.62 -13.49 -21.18
N ASP A 478 -12.48 -13.62 -22.19
CA ASP A 478 -12.61 -12.64 -23.26
C ASP A 478 -13.03 -11.27 -22.71
N ARG A 479 -12.56 -10.21 -23.37
CA ARG A 479 -12.92 -8.84 -22.98
C ARG A 479 -14.32 -8.45 -23.42
N LYS A 480 -14.78 -9.05 -24.55
CA LYS A 480 -16.09 -8.81 -25.14
C LYS A 480 -16.78 -10.14 -25.40
N ILE A 481 -18.04 -10.21 -25.03
CA ILE A 481 -18.87 -11.40 -25.20
C ILE A 481 -19.10 -11.72 -26.69
N GLU A 482 -19.08 -10.70 -27.57
CA GLU A 482 -19.24 -10.83 -29.00
C GLU A 482 -18.13 -11.66 -29.65
N ASP A 483 -16.88 -11.54 -29.12
CA ASP A 483 -15.74 -12.32 -29.62
C ASP A 483 -15.95 -13.82 -29.34
N LEU A 484 -16.48 -14.16 -28.17
CA LEU A 484 -16.83 -15.52 -27.78
C LEU A 484 -17.94 -16.11 -28.68
N TYR A 485 -19.02 -15.34 -28.91
CA TYR A 485 -20.09 -15.77 -29.83
C TYR A 485 -19.58 -15.96 -31.25
N LYS A 486 -18.74 -15.07 -31.74
CA LYS A 486 -18.15 -15.16 -33.08
C LYS A 486 -17.26 -16.40 -33.21
N PHE A 487 -16.45 -16.69 -32.21
CA PHE A 487 -15.56 -17.85 -32.19
C PHE A 487 -16.35 -19.16 -32.23
N ARG A 488 -17.40 -19.30 -31.40
CA ARG A 488 -18.24 -20.51 -31.34
C ARG A 488 -19.08 -20.75 -32.58
N LYS A 489 -19.39 -19.69 -33.35
CA LYS A 489 -20.07 -19.82 -34.68
C LYS A 489 -19.10 -20.20 -35.81
N GLY A 490 -17.81 -20.11 -35.58
CA GLY A 490 -16.76 -20.38 -36.55
C GLY A 490 -16.34 -21.86 -36.60
N GLN A 491 -15.04 -22.11 -36.63
CA GLN A 491 -14.43 -23.42 -36.78
C GLN A 491 -14.77 -24.40 -35.63
N TRP A 492 -14.94 -23.88 -34.41
CA TRP A 492 -15.10 -24.69 -33.18
C TRP A 492 -16.50 -24.54 -32.58
N LYS A 493 -17.37 -25.52 -32.84
CA LYS A 493 -18.71 -25.61 -32.26
C LYS A 493 -18.61 -26.28 -30.88
N MET A 494 -18.30 -25.58 -29.87
CA MET A 494 -18.10 -26.08 -28.51
C MET A 494 -19.45 -26.48 -27.87
N PRO A 495 -19.90 -27.77 -27.94
CA PRO A 495 -21.26 -28.19 -27.57
C PRO A 495 -21.45 -28.50 -26.08
N TRP A 496 -20.63 -27.91 -25.21
CA TRP A 496 -20.64 -28.06 -23.76
C TRP A 496 -21.00 -26.78 -23.04
N LEU A 497 -20.93 -26.75 -21.70
CA LEU A 497 -21.29 -25.59 -20.90
C LEU A 497 -20.27 -24.46 -21.06
N HIS A 498 -20.78 -23.24 -21.14
CA HIS A 498 -19.98 -22.02 -21.22
C HIS A 498 -20.43 -20.98 -20.23
N ALA A 499 -19.48 -20.24 -19.66
CA ALA A 499 -19.75 -18.99 -18.95
C ALA A 499 -18.79 -17.91 -19.43
N TYR A 500 -19.34 -16.72 -19.63
CA TYR A 500 -18.56 -15.51 -19.88
C TYR A 500 -18.27 -14.82 -18.54
N LEU A 501 -17.00 -14.57 -18.26
CA LEU A 501 -16.57 -13.87 -17.07
C LEU A 501 -16.45 -12.37 -17.38
N ASP A 502 -17.51 -11.62 -17.13
CA ASP A 502 -17.48 -10.16 -17.27
C ASP A 502 -16.55 -9.51 -16.21
N ASN A 503 -16.33 -8.20 -16.34
CA ASN A 503 -15.42 -7.48 -15.46
C ASN A 503 -15.82 -7.54 -13.97
N SER A 504 -17.12 -7.79 -13.66
CA SER A 504 -17.62 -7.81 -12.28
C SER A 504 -17.25 -9.10 -11.53
N ILE A 505 -17.13 -10.23 -12.25
CA ILE A 505 -16.86 -11.55 -11.65
C ILE A 505 -15.50 -12.14 -12.05
N ARG A 506 -14.88 -11.64 -13.12
CA ARG A 506 -13.61 -12.18 -13.66
C ARG A 506 -12.50 -12.23 -12.63
N ASP A 507 -12.23 -11.10 -12.00
CA ASP A 507 -11.14 -11.00 -11.02
C ASP A 507 -11.41 -11.88 -9.80
N GLN A 508 -12.66 -11.95 -9.36
CA GLN A 508 -13.07 -12.80 -8.24
C GLN A 508 -12.87 -14.29 -8.58
N ILE A 509 -13.28 -14.73 -9.76
CA ILE A 509 -13.10 -16.12 -10.21
C ILE A 509 -11.61 -16.42 -10.43
N ALA A 510 -10.86 -15.50 -11.07
CA ALA A 510 -9.43 -15.65 -11.24
C ALA A 510 -8.71 -15.83 -9.90
N GLN A 511 -9.05 -15.04 -8.91
CA GLN A 511 -8.49 -15.13 -7.57
C GLN A 511 -8.87 -16.45 -6.87
N LYS A 512 -10.17 -16.82 -6.88
CA LYS A 512 -10.65 -18.06 -6.24
C LYS A 512 -10.01 -19.32 -6.80
N PHE A 513 -9.83 -19.36 -8.12
CA PHE A 513 -9.23 -20.48 -8.83
C PHE A 513 -7.73 -20.31 -9.11
N GLU A 514 -7.10 -19.28 -8.54
CA GLU A 514 -5.67 -18.96 -8.71
C GLU A 514 -5.25 -18.92 -10.20
N VAL A 515 -6.08 -18.33 -11.06
CA VAL A 515 -5.80 -18.24 -12.50
C VAL A 515 -4.83 -17.10 -12.76
N SER A 516 -3.55 -17.38 -12.74
CA SER A 516 -2.47 -16.44 -13.09
C SER A 516 -2.14 -16.41 -14.60
N GLY A 517 -2.66 -17.39 -15.34
CA GLY A 517 -2.50 -17.51 -16.79
C GLY A 517 -3.43 -18.59 -17.36
N ILE A 518 -3.68 -18.50 -18.67
CA ILE A 518 -4.52 -19.46 -19.40
C ILE A 518 -3.72 -20.10 -20.56
N PRO A 519 -4.02 -21.37 -20.92
CA PRO A 519 -5.08 -22.23 -20.42
C PRO A 519 -4.78 -22.81 -19.04
N LYS A 520 -5.82 -22.91 -18.17
CA LYS A 520 -5.73 -23.58 -16.87
C LYS A 520 -6.86 -24.60 -16.73
N PRO A 521 -6.69 -25.82 -17.20
CA PRO A 521 -7.67 -26.88 -17.02
C PRO A 521 -7.58 -27.50 -15.63
N ILE A 522 -8.75 -27.79 -15.02
CA ILE A 522 -8.91 -28.43 -13.71
C ILE A 522 -9.97 -29.51 -13.83
N LEU A 523 -9.63 -30.78 -13.50
CA LEU A 523 -10.59 -31.87 -13.44
C LEU A 523 -11.06 -32.07 -12.00
N VAL A 524 -12.36 -32.07 -11.82
CA VAL A 524 -13.05 -32.16 -10.52
C VAL A 524 -13.85 -33.45 -10.48
N SER A 525 -13.78 -34.18 -9.36
CA SER A 525 -14.58 -35.40 -9.12
C SER A 525 -16.05 -35.07 -8.82
N PRO A 526 -16.95 -36.08 -8.82
CA PRO A 526 -18.36 -35.93 -8.43
C PRO A 526 -18.56 -35.33 -7.04
N GLU A 527 -17.60 -35.48 -6.12
CA GLU A 527 -17.61 -34.95 -4.77
C GLU A 527 -17.07 -33.52 -4.68
N GLY A 528 -16.65 -32.94 -5.81
CA GLY A 528 -16.08 -31.59 -5.87
C GLY A 528 -14.59 -31.51 -5.54
N VAL A 529 -13.87 -32.64 -5.53
CA VAL A 529 -12.43 -32.72 -5.27
C VAL A 529 -11.66 -32.59 -6.58
N ILE A 530 -10.58 -31.81 -6.58
CA ILE A 530 -9.66 -31.68 -7.72
C ILE A 530 -8.85 -32.98 -7.84
N VAL A 531 -8.94 -33.65 -9.00
CA VAL A 531 -8.26 -34.93 -9.23
C VAL A 531 -7.13 -34.84 -10.26
N ALA A 532 -7.11 -33.80 -11.11
CA ALA A 532 -6.01 -33.52 -12.05
C ALA A 532 -6.00 -32.04 -12.44
N MET A 533 -4.86 -31.53 -12.89
CA MET A 533 -4.68 -30.12 -13.25
C MET A 533 -3.62 -29.95 -14.36
N GLU A 534 -3.71 -28.80 -15.06
CA GLU A 534 -2.68 -28.25 -15.95
C GLU A 534 -2.09 -29.26 -16.95
N ALA A 535 -0.80 -29.61 -16.84
CA ALA A 535 -0.09 -30.46 -17.81
C ALA A 535 -0.72 -31.86 -17.99
N ASP A 536 -1.35 -32.40 -16.96
CA ASP A 536 -2.02 -33.69 -17.00
C ASP A 536 -3.32 -33.65 -17.83
N LEU A 537 -3.83 -32.47 -18.12
CA LEU A 537 -5.10 -32.23 -18.82
C LEU A 537 -4.90 -31.50 -20.16
N ARG A 538 -3.70 -31.56 -20.78
CA ARG A 538 -3.40 -30.90 -22.04
C ARG A 538 -3.04 -31.88 -23.14
N GLY A 539 -3.44 -31.57 -24.38
CA GLY A 539 -3.13 -32.34 -25.56
C GLY A 539 -3.49 -33.82 -25.40
N GLN A 540 -2.56 -34.71 -25.72
CA GLN A 540 -2.75 -36.17 -25.61
C GLN A 540 -2.93 -36.68 -24.19
N ASN A 541 -2.51 -35.90 -23.17
CA ASN A 541 -2.67 -36.28 -21.77
C ASN A 541 -4.12 -36.15 -21.30
N LEU A 542 -4.91 -35.25 -21.90
CA LEU A 542 -6.31 -35.01 -21.50
C LEU A 542 -7.12 -36.32 -21.52
N GLU A 543 -7.21 -36.98 -22.67
CA GLU A 543 -7.97 -38.22 -22.82
C GLU A 543 -7.44 -39.33 -21.94
N LYS A 544 -6.11 -39.49 -21.86
CA LYS A 544 -5.44 -40.49 -21.01
C LYS A 544 -5.79 -40.25 -19.53
N THR A 545 -5.81 -39.02 -19.08
CA THR A 545 -6.14 -38.66 -17.70
C THR A 545 -7.61 -38.89 -17.40
N LEU A 546 -8.52 -38.43 -18.28
CA LEU A 546 -9.95 -38.67 -18.12
C LEU A 546 -10.28 -40.18 -18.04
N SER A 547 -9.63 -41.03 -18.87
CA SER A 547 -9.83 -42.47 -18.87
C SER A 547 -9.41 -43.17 -17.55
N LYS A 548 -8.59 -42.52 -16.70
CA LYS A 548 -8.25 -43.07 -15.37
C LYS A 548 -9.38 -42.89 -14.36
N PHE A 549 -10.21 -41.89 -14.52
CA PHE A 549 -11.24 -41.52 -13.55
C PHE A 549 -12.65 -41.84 -14.03
N ILE A 550 -12.91 -41.75 -15.37
CA ILE A 550 -14.23 -41.89 -15.98
C ILE A 550 -14.29 -43.21 -16.72
N GLN A 551 -14.99 -44.17 -16.14
CA GLN A 551 -15.18 -45.52 -16.70
C GLN A 551 -16.34 -45.57 -17.70
#